data_6c8decea619ca063b244b452cb739c0b
#
_entry.id   6c8decea619ca063b244b452cb739c0b
#
_cell.length_a   1.000
_cell.length_b   1.000
_cell.length_c   1.000
_cell.angle_alpha   90.00
_cell.angle_beta   90.00
_cell.angle_gamma   90.00
#
_symmetry.space_group_name_H-M   'P 1'
#
loop_
_entity.id
_entity.type
_entity.pdbx_description
1 polymer ?
#
loop_
_entity_poly.entity_id
_entity_poly.type
_entity_poly.pdbx_seq_one_letter_code
_entity_poly.pdbx_strand_id
1 'polypeptide(L)'
;MELKLHRHGIRIALASVFGAMLTATPLVGDSALANGIVMGKVFWFHLSMALMAIGTIVTIGFGRKKGISFSLPDGLLLLFAGVTLATYDWQLGPEPEKLLFGGQLIVLWFLLRHFLTEAPCLKFFFLFMLMLTGLVEAVWGMQQLHGHVYSHHSLFRLTGSFFNPGPYSGYLAVVLPVCLWTAMRFQKGMHYFGWVCVGAILVVLPAGMSRSAWVAAVVACGWVYWAERIGWEKTKAIYSRYKNVAVPFFAIVILLAGCAFAGLYGLKRDSADGRLLMWKVTGKAIAGHPVTGTGLGGFPEAYAEMQGQYFGTEEATDKEKRVAGCPEYAFNEYLQIGLEQGIGGWIVFVSWLGSMMYYGIRNRQHGAVGGVLALVVFAMSSYPLQLPSFWVALMFLGAVCVTEEGTQRARIFAEKLLTGLLALTAVGLFVGQKGNYEAYRRWGRMQMLYNNKAYESVAEDYHSLHDKLKHKPEFLFEEAQCLSKTEQYTEAIQVLERAKRLSGDPMIRYMIAKNRQALGDYREAERELLQAIEILPERLYPYYLLAKLYAEPEFYQEDKFRAAAGAVLTKEPKVESTAVREMRTGIKKILEKK
;
A
#
# COMPACT_ATOMS: atom_id res chain seq x y z
N MET A 1 1.49 -46.38 -16.60
CA MET A 1 0.37 -45.46 -16.38
C MET A 1 0.36 -44.93 -14.94
N GLU A 2 0.53 -45.77 -13.96
CA GLU A 2 0.58 -45.45 -12.51
C GLU A 2 1.67 -44.43 -12.15
N LEU A 3 2.91 -44.59 -12.62
CA LEU A 3 4.00 -43.62 -12.34
C LEU A 3 3.68 -42.19 -12.86
N LYS A 4 2.96 -42.05 -13.98
CA LYS A 4 2.55 -40.73 -14.50
C LYS A 4 1.42 -40.10 -13.67
N LEU A 5 0.51 -40.92 -13.14
CA LEU A 5 -0.57 -40.49 -12.28
C LEU A 5 -0.02 -40.01 -10.92
N HIS A 6 0.91 -40.75 -10.35
CA HIS A 6 1.58 -40.44 -9.08
C HIS A 6 2.36 -39.10 -9.18
N ARG A 7 3.13 -38.92 -10.26
CA ARG A 7 3.88 -37.64 -10.51
C ARG A 7 2.98 -36.44 -10.72
N HIS A 8 1.82 -36.60 -11.37
CA HIS A 8 0.86 -35.52 -11.51
C HIS A 8 0.22 -35.16 -10.16
N GLY A 9 -0.10 -36.14 -9.32
CA GLY A 9 -0.59 -35.95 -7.97
C GLY A 9 0.39 -35.17 -7.09
N ILE A 10 1.68 -35.48 -7.12
CA ILE A 10 2.73 -34.75 -6.39
C ILE A 10 2.76 -33.27 -6.77
N ARG A 11 2.67 -32.95 -8.08
CA ARG A 11 2.67 -31.55 -8.55
C ARG A 11 1.46 -30.77 -8.04
N ILE A 12 0.28 -31.36 -8.10
CA ILE A 12 -0.95 -30.75 -7.56
C ILE A 12 -0.79 -30.51 -6.05
N ALA A 13 -0.31 -31.51 -5.31
CA ALA A 13 -0.09 -31.39 -3.88
C ALA A 13 0.88 -30.26 -3.53
N LEU A 14 2.05 -30.19 -4.20
CA LEU A 14 3.02 -29.12 -4.00
C LEU A 14 2.45 -27.76 -4.36
N ALA A 15 1.77 -27.60 -5.51
CA ALA A 15 1.13 -26.36 -5.90
C ALA A 15 0.05 -25.93 -4.90
N SER A 16 -0.67 -26.90 -4.31
CA SER A 16 -1.66 -26.64 -3.27
C SER A 16 -1.02 -26.14 -1.98
N VAL A 17 0.05 -26.79 -1.51
CA VAL A 17 0.78 -26.37 -0.29
C VAL A 17 1.34 -24.95 -0.48
N PHE A 18 2.05 -24.70 -1.56
CA PHE A 18 2.65 -23.37 -1.80
C PHE A 18 1.60 -22.30 -2.07
N GLY A 19 0.50 -22.64 -2.75
CA GLY A 19 -0.63 -21.75 -2.92
C GLY A 19 -1.28 -21.38 -1.58
N ALA A 20 -1.44 -22.34 -0.66
CA ALA A 20 -1.92 -22.09 0.69
C ALA A 20 -0.97 -21.18 1.49
N MET A 21 0.35 -21.41 1.41
CA MET A 21 1.34 -20.54 2.04
C MET A 21 1.27 -19.10 1.52
N LEU A 22 1.17 -18.91 0.21
CA LEU A 22 1.07 -17.59 -0.40
C LEU A 22 -0.25 -16.89 -0.02
N THR A 23 -1.38 -17.59 -0.04
CA THR A 23 -2.66 -17.01 0.37
C THR A 23 -2.72 -16.68 1.86
N ALA A 24 -1.92 -17.34 2.70
CA ALA A 24 -1.77 -17.02 4.12
C ALA A 24 -0.95 -15.73 4.39
N THR A 25 -0.34 -15.12 3.37
CA THR A 25 0.46 -13.88 3.52
C THR A 25 -0.21 -12.80 4.37
N PRO A 26 -1.53 -12.50 4.27
CA PRO A 26 -2.17 -11.51 5.13
C PRO A 26 -2.05 -11.81 6.61
N LEU A 27 -2.10 -13.09 7.00
CA LEU A 27 -2.17 -13.54 8.38
C LEU A 27 -0.82 -13.50 9.12
N VAL A 28 0.29 -13.32 8.39
CA VAL A 28 1.63 -13.40 8.96
C VAL A 28 2.12 -12.04 9.41
N GLY A 29 2.68 -11.99 10.62
CA GLY A 29 3.46 -10.88 11.17
C GLY A 29 4.68 -11.44 11.91
N ASP A 30 5.71 -10.63 12.07
CA ASP A 30 6.91 -10.97 12.84
C ASP A 30 7.26 -9.80 13.78
N SER A 31 6.93 -9.94 15.04
CA SER A 31 7.16 -8.90 16.06
C SER A 31 8.65 -8.66 16.37
N ALA A 32 9.55 -9.51 15.90
CA ALA A 32 10.98 -9.32 16.07
C ALA A 32 11.58 -8.31 15.07
N LEU A 33 10.84 -7.97 14.03
CA LEU A 33 11.28 -7.04 12.99
C LEU A 33 10.79 -5.61 13.26
N ALA A 34 11.56 -4.63 12.88
CA ALA A 34 11.05 -3.27 12.70
C ALA A 34 9.93 -3.30 11.65
N ASN A 35 8.81 -2.61 11.93
CA ASN A 35 7.59 -2.66 11.10
C ASN A 35 7.12 -4.11 10.79
N GLY A 36 7.17 -4.99 11.79
CA GLY A 36 7.02 -6.44 11.63
C GLY A 36 5.66 -6.89 11.09
N ILE A 37 4.60 -6.07 11.19
CA ILE A 37 3.29 -6.35 10.59
C ILE A 37 3.38 -6.34 9.05
N VAL A 38 4.15 -5.43 8.47
CA VAL A 38 4.32 -5.32 7.02
C VAL A 38 5.49 -6.17 6.55
N MET A 39 6.66 -6.01 7.18
CA MET A 39 7.88 -6.72 6.77
C MET A 39 7.80 -8.23 7.01
N GLY A 40 7.08 -8.67 8.05
CA GLY A 40 6.79 -10.10 8.25
C GLY A 40 6.06 -10.72 7.06
N LYS A 41 5.07 -10.01 6.48
CA LYS A 41 4.36 -10.45 5.27
C LYS A 41 5.28 -10.49 4.03
N VAL A 42 6.18 -9.52 3.90
CA VAL A 42 7.16 -9.46 2.79
C VAL A 42 8.12 -10.65 2.87
N PHE A 43 8.73 -10.89 4.03
CA PHE A 43 9.67 -12.02 4.18
C PHE A 43 8.98 -13.39 4.09
N TRP A 44 7.74 -13.51 4.60
CA TRP A 44 6.93 -14.70 4.39
C TRP A 44 6.64 -14.96 2.91
N PHE A 45 6.31 -13.91 2.16
CA PHE A 45 6.11 -14.01 0.73
C PHE A 45 7.39 -14.48 0.02
N HIS A 46 8.54 -13.90 0.33
CA HIS A 46 9.83 -14.31 -0.24
C HIS A 46 10.15 -15.80 0.05
N LEU A 47 9.91 -16.24 1.29
CA LEU A 47 10.08 -17.66 1.67
C LEU A 47 9.13 -18.58 0.88
N SER A 48 7.85 -18.20 0.82
CA SER A 48 6.82 -18.97 0.10
C SER A 48 7.14 -19.08 -1.38
N MET A 49 7.62 -17.99 -2.00
CA MET A 49 8.06 -17.97 -3.39
C MET A 49 9.27 -18.86 -3.65
N ALA A 50 10.25 -18.84 -2.76
CA ALA A 50 11.43 -19.72 -2.88
C ALA A 50 11.04 -21.20 -2.80
N LEU A 51 10.19 -21.57 -1.86
CA LEU A 51 9.71 -22.96 -1.70
C LEU A 51 8.88 -23.40 -2.92
N MET A 52 7.99 -22.53 -3.44
CA MET A 52 7.24 -22.78 -4.66
C MET A 52 8.18 -22.98 -5.86
N ALA A 53 9.22 -22.16 -5.95
CA ALA A 53 10.21 -22.25 -7.01
C ALA A 53 11.02 -23.57 -6.95
N ILE A 54 11.49 -23.96 -5.76
CA ILE A 54 12.19 -25.23 -5.54
C ILE A 54 11.27 -26.40 -5.94
N GLY A 55 10.02 -26.41 -5.46
CA GLY A 55 9.03 -27.42 -5.83
C GLY A 55 8.78 -27.48 -7.33
N THR A 56 8.79 -26.33 -8.02
CA THR A 56 8.67 -26.24 -9.47
C THR A 56 9.88 -26.87 -10.16
N ILE A 57 11.11 -26.55 -9.74
CA ILE A 57 12.35 -27.11 -10.30
C ILE A 57 12.33 -28.63 -10.19
N VAL A 58 12.00 -29.17 -9.00
CA VAL A 58 11.94 -30.62 -8.76
C VAL A 58 10.91 -31.30 -9.67
N THR A 59 9.80 -30.64 -9.96
CA THR A 59 8.68 -31.24 -10.71
C THR A 59 8.66 -30.91 -12.20
N ILE A 60 9.49 -29.99 -12.68
CA ILE A 60 9.48 -29.52 -14.10
C ILE A 60 9.73 -30.66 -15.11
N GLY A 61 10.50 -31.67 -14.71
CA GLY A 61 10.75 -32.87 -15.50
C GLY A 61 9.53 -33.78 -15.69
N PHE A 62 8.50 -33.64 -14.85
CA PHE A 62 7.37 -34.56 -14.75
C PHE A 62 6.12 -34.07 -15.50
N GLY A 63 6.14 -32.86 -16.06
CA GLY A 63 4.96 -32.21 -16.66
C GLY A 63 4.52 -32.78 -18.00
N ARG A 64 3.22 -32.66 -18.28
CA ARG A 64 2.68 -32.83 -19.62
C ARG A 64 3.17 -31.68 -20.52
N LYS A 65 3.32 -31.94 -21.83
CA LYS A 65 3.78 -30.94 -22.83
C LYS A 65 2.68 -29.92 -23.17
N LYS A 66 2.07 -29.27 -22.18
CA LYS A 66 1.11 -28.18 -22.38
C LYS A 66 1.85 -26.87 -22.08
N GLY A 67 2.09 -26.06 -23.11
CA GLY A 67 2.76 -24.76 -22.98
C GLY A 67 1.84 -23.68 -22.40
N ILE A 68 2.41 -22.67 -21.73
CA ILE A 68 1.72 -21.45 -21.36
C ILE A 68 1.38 -20.70 -22.67
N SER A 69 0.10 -20.38 -22.90
CA SER A 69 -0.29 -19.47 -23.95
C SER A 69 -0.01 -18.03 -23.51
N PHE A 70 0.88 -17.34 -24.19
CA PHE A 70 1.12 -15.93 -23.93
C PHE A 70 -0.11 -15.10 -24.35
N SER A 71 -0.57 -14.23 -23.50
CA SER A 71 -1.79 -13.44 -23.67
C SER A 71 -1.52 -11.96 -23.41
N LEU A 72 -2.47 -11.11 -23.79
CA LEU A 72 -2.34 -9.65 -23.61
C LEU A 72 -1.98 -9.24 -22.15
N PRO A 73 -2.62 -9.80 -21.09
CA PRO A 73 -2.23 -9.48 -19.71
C PRO A 73 -0.77 -9.80 -19.39
N ASP A 74 -0.19 -10.85 -19.99
CA ASP A 74 1.22 -11.21 -19.77
C ASP A 74 2.15 -10.13 -20.33
N GLY A 75 1.85 -9.67 -21.55
CA GLY A 75 2.61 -8.61 -22.21
C GLY A 75 2.49 -7.26 -21.47
N LEU A 76 1.29 -6.91 -21.03
CA LEU A 76 1.05 -5.68 -20.29
C LEU A 76 1.73 -5.68 -18.92
N LEU A 77 1.78 -6.82 -18.21
CA LEU A 77 2.52 -6.95 -16.96
C LEU A 77 4.03 -6.74 -17.16
N LEU A 78 4.60 -7.35 -18.20
CA LEU A 78 6.02 -7.17 -18.51
C LEU A 78 6.33 -5.73 -18.96
N LEU A 79 5.43 -5.13 -19.74
CA LEU A 79 5.56 -3.73 -20.14
C LEU A 79 5.49 -2.79 -18.95
N PHE A 80 4.56 -3.03 -18.01
CA PHE A 80 4.45 -2.27 -16.76
C PHE A 80 5.74 -2.35 -15.93
N ALA A 81 6.29 -3.57 -15.79
CA ALA A 81 7.58 -3.77 -15.14
C ALA A 81 8.73 -3.03 -15.85
N GLY A 82 8.74 -3.06 -17.21
CA GLY A 82 9.72 -2.32 -18.01
C GLY A 82 9.63 -0.81 -17.79
N VAL A 83 8.43 -0.24 -17.73
CA VAL A 83 8.22 1.18 -17.42
C VAL A 83 8.70 1.49 -16.00
N THR A 84 8.35 0.66 -15.01
CA THR A 84 8.80 0.84 -13.62
C THR A 84 10.31 0.87 -13.51
N LEU A 85 11.02 -0.05 -14.21
CA LEU A 85 12.48 -0.09 -14.22
C LEU A 85 13.10 1.11 -14.94
N ALA A 86 12.47 1.59 -16.02
CA ALA A 86 12.94 2.72 -16.81
C ALA A 86 12.77 4.07 -16.08
N THR A 87 11.74 4.19 -15.22
CA THR A 87 11.47 5.40 -14.44
C THR A 87 12.10 5.39 -13.04
N TYR A 88 12.71 4.28 -12.62
CA TYR A 88 13.27 4.13 -11.28
C TYR A 88 14.54 4.97 -11.09
N ASP A 89 14.62 5.70 -9.98
CA ASP A 89 15.84 6.43 -9.59
C ASP A 89 16.90 5.46 -9.01
N TRP A 90 17.80 4.99 -9.85
CA TRP A 90 18.86 4.06 -9.48
C TRP A 90 19.94 4.68 -8.57
N GLN A 91 20.05 6.02 -8.51
CA GLN A 91 21.04 6.70 -7.66
C GLN A 91 20.53 6.81 -6.22
N LEU A 92 19.30 7.27 -6.07
CA LEU A 92 18.67 7.35 -4.75
C LEU A 92 18.31 5.96 -4.22
N GLY A 93 17.82 5.07 -5.10
CA GLY A 93 17.42 3.71 -4.77
C GLY A 93 16.24 3.67 -3.76
N PRO A 94 15.12 4.40 -3.99
CA PRO A 94 14.00 4.37 -3.08
C PRO A 94 13.29 3.01 -3.15
N GLU A 95 12.81 2.52 -2.00
CA GLU A 95 11.96 1.32 -1.92
C GLU A 95 12.49 0.07 -2.69
N PRO A 96 13.77 -0.33 -2.56
CA PRO A 96 14.33 -1.46 -3.32
C PRO A 96 13.62 -2.78 -3.01
N GLU A 97 13.01 -2.90 -1.82
CA GLU A 97 12.19 -4.06 -1.48
C GLU A 97 10.93 -4.16 -2.32
N LYS A 98 10.29 -3.03 -2.68
CA LYS A 98 9.12 -3.04 -3.59
C LYS A 98 9.53 -3.46 -4.99
N LEU A 99 10.68 -3.03 -5.47
CA LEU A 99 11.21 -3.43 -6.77
C LEU A 99 11.47 -4.93 -6.83
N LEU A 100 12.12 -5.47 -5.78
CA LEU A 100 12.39 -6.89 -5.66
C LEU A 100 11.10 -7.71 -5.52
N PHE A 101 10.18 -7.25 -4.69
CA PHE A 101 8.86 -7.84 -4.53
C PHE A 101 8.10 -7.86 -5.87
N GLY A 102 8.13 -6.76 -6.63
CA GLY A 102 7.57 -6.67 -7.99
C GLY A 102 8.16 -7.71 -8.95
N GLY A 103 9.47 -7.88 -8.94
CA GLY A 103 10.15 -8.93 -9.72
C GLY A 103 9.65 -10.33 -9.36
N GLN A 104 9.47 -10.62 -8.07
CA GLN A 104 8.91 -11.92 -7.62
C GLN A 104 7.42 -12.06 -7.97
N LEU A 105 6.63 -10.99 -8.00
CA LEU A 105 5.24 -11.03 -8.47
C LEU A 105 5.14 -11.44 -9.94
N ILE A 106 6.06 -11.00 -10.78
CA ILE A 106 6.13 -11.44 -12.19
C ILE A 106 6.40 -12.95 -12.25
N VAL A 107 7.36 -13.44 -11.47
CA VAL A 107 7.63 -14.88 -11.38
C VAL A 107 6.38 -15.63 -10.90
N LEU A 108 5.73 -15.14 -9.84
CA LEU A 108 4.48 -15.70 -9.32
C LEU A 108 3.40 -15.79 -10.39
N TRP A 109 3.20 -14.72 -11.15
CA TRP A 109 2.22 -14.68 -12.22
C TRP A 109 2.40 -15.82 -13.23
N PHE A 110 3.61 -16.00 -13.74
CA PHE A 110 3.89 -17.06 -14.72
C PHE A 110 3.84 -18.46 -14.11
N LEU A 111 4.27 -18.64 -12.86
CA LEU A 111 4.16 -19.92 -12.16
C LEU A 111 2.68 -20.29 -11.91
N LEU A 112 1.85 -19.36 -11.45
CA LEU A 112 0.41 -19.58 -11.27
C LEU A 112 -0.25 -19.97 -12.59
N ARG A 113 0.03 -19.26 -13.68
CA ARG A 113 -0.51 -19.58 -15.00
C ARG A 113 -0.07 -20.96 -15.48
N HIS A 114 1.19 -21.33 -15.24
CA HIS A 114 1.68 -22.66 -15.54
C HIS A 114 0.90 -23.75 -14.76
N PHE A 115 0.78 -23.61 -13.45
CA PHE A 115 0.05 -24.59 -12.63
C PHE A 115 -1.44 -24.66 -12.97
N LEU A 116 -2.10 -23.54 -13.18
CA LEU A 116 -3.52 -23.48 -13.51
C LEU A 116 -3.83 -24.07 -14.90
N THR A 117 -2.90 -23.96 -15.86
CA THR A 117 -3.04 -24.58 -17.19
C THR A 117 -2.88 -26.10 -17.10
N GLU A 118 -1.98 -26.59 -16.27
CA GLU A 118 -1.75 -28.02 -16.09
C GLU A 118 -2.81 -28.71 -15.24
N ALA A 119 -3.29 -28.05 -14.20
CA ALA A 119 -4.25 -28.56 -13.23
C ALA A 119 -5.38 -27.52 -12.98
N PRO A 120 -6.42 -27.46 -13.84
CA PRO A 120 -7.50 -26.49 -13.69
C PRO A 120 -8.26 -26.55 -12.35
N CYS A 121 -8.24 -27.70 -11.66
CA CYS A 121 -8.82 -27.84 -10.33
C CYS A 121 -8.18 -26.88 -9.28
N LEU A 122 -6.93 -26.46 -9.48
CA LEU A 122 -6.27 -25.50 -8.61
C LEU A 122 -6.95 -24.12 -8.60
N LYS A 123 -7.74 -23.75 -9.63
CA LYS A 123 -8.55 -22.52 -9.61
C LYS A 123 -9.48 -22.49 -8.38
N PHE A 124 -10.22 -23.59 -8.18
CA PHE A 124 -11.13 -23.70 -7.04
C PHE A 124 -10.37 -23.76 -5.72
N PHE A 125 -9.25 -24.46 -5.68
CA PHE A 125 -8.41 -24.54 -4.50
C PHE A 125 -7.90 -23.15 -4.08
N PHE A 126 -7.38 -22.35 -5.01
CA PHE A 126 -6.88 -21.01 -4.71
C PHE A 126 -7.99 -20.07 -4.26
N LEU A 127 -9.14 -20.09 -4.93
CA LEU A 127 -10.30 -19.32 -4.49
C LEU A 127 -10.79 -19.76 -3.10
N PHE A 128 -10.79 -21.07 -2.82
CA PHE A 128 -11.12 -21.60 -1.50
C PHE A 128 -10.14 -21.11 -0.42
N MET A 129 -8.83 -21.14 -0.69
CA MET A 129 -7.83 -20.64 0.25
C MET A 129 -7.98 -19.13 0.49
N LEU A 130 -8.29 -18.35 -0.53
CA LEU A 130 -8.58 -16.93 -0.40
C LEU A 130 -9.83 -16.68 0.47
N MET A 131 -10.89 -17.48 0.29
CA MET A 131 -12.09 -17.43 1.15
C MET A 131 -11.76 -17.80 2.60
N LEU A 132 -10.94 -18.84 2.79
CA LEU A 132 -10.52 -19.30 4.12
C LEU A 132 -9.71 -18.22 4.86
N THR A 133 -8.77 -17.54 4.18
CA THR A 133 -8.03 -16.43 4.79
C THR A 133 -8.95 -15.26 5.12
N GLY A 134 -9.93 -14.94 4.27
CA GLY A 134 -10.95 -13.93 4.58
C GLY A 134 -11.82 -14.32 5.77
N LEU A 135 -12.18 -15.60 5.92
CA LEU A 135 -12.91 -16.09 7.09
C LEU A 135 -12.07 -15.98 8.38
N VAL A 136 -10.80 -16.37 8.32
CA VAL A 136 -9.86 -16.23 9.46
C VAL A 136 -9.73 -14.77 9.87
N GLU A 137 -9.56 -13.85 8.90
CA GLU A 137 -9.51 -12.41 9.16
C GLU A 137 -10.83 -11.90 9.79
N ALA A 138 -11.98 -12.35 9.30
CA ALA A 138 -13.27 -11.96 9.88
C ALA A 138 -13.41 -12.46 11.32
N VAL A 139 -13.04 -13.71 11.60
CA VAL A 139 -13.04 -14.28 12.97
C VAL A 139 -12.05 -13.55 13.87
N TRP A 140 -10.84 -13.26 13.39
CA TRP A 140 -9.84 -12.48 14.13
C TRP A 140 -10.39 -11.09 14.48
N GLY A 141 -10.99 -10.40 13.51
CA GLY A 141 -11.64 -9.12 13.75
C GLY A 141 -12.77 -9.18 14.77
N MET A 142 -13.59 -10.23 14.76
CA MET A 142 -14.62 -10.44 15.80
C MET A 142 -13.98 -10.58 17.20
N GLN A 143 -12.90 -11.34 17.31
CA GLN A 143 -12.17 -11.50 18.58
C GLN A 143 -11.60 -10.16 19.08
N GLN A 144 -11.09 -9.31 18.16
CA GLN A 144 -10.62 -7.96 18.52
C GLN A 144 -11.77 -7.07 19.00
N LEU A 145 -12.94 -7.11 18.36
CA LEU A 145 -14.12 -6.33 18.77
C LEU A 145 -14.61 -6.72 20.17
N HIS A 146 -14.54 -8.00 20.51
CA HIS A 146 -14.92 -8.52 21.84
C HIS A 146 -13.79 -8.37 22.90
N GLY A 147 -12.61 -7.90 22.51
CA GLY A 147 -11.49 -7.69 23.42
C GLY A 147 -10.70 -8.96 23.78
N HIS A 148 -10.89 -10.07 23.08
CA HIS A 148 -10.14 -11.32 23.28
C HIS A 148 -8.72 -11.25 22.70
N VAL A 149 -8.53 -10.42 21.66
CA VAL A 149 -7.23 -10.21 21.00
C VAL A 149 -6.98 -8.72 20.83
N TYR A 150 -5.74 -8.28 21.06
CA TYR A 150 -5.37 -6.88 20.90
C TYR A 150 -5.32 -6.46 19.42
N SER A 151 -5.70 -5.20 19.17
CA SER A 151 -5.52 -4.54 17.88
C SER A 151 -4.07 -4.10 17.71
N HIS A 152 -3.62 -4.04 16.47
CA HIS A 152 -2.30 -3.49 16.11
C HIS A 152 -2.28 -1.94 16.04
N HIS A 153 -3.36 -1.27 16.42
CA HIS A 153 -3.48 0.18 16.36
C HIS A 153 -3.97 0.76 17.69
N SER A 154 -3.32 1.83 18.17
CA SER A 154 -3.64 2.44 19.48
C SER A 154 -5.04 3.05 19.57
N LEU A 155 -5.58 3.57 18.44
CA LEU A 155 -6.87 4.26 18.41
C LEU A 155 -8.03 3.40 17.88
N PHE A 156 -7.76 2.28 17.20
CA PHE A 156 -8.79 1.45 16.58
C PHE A 156 -8.79 0.05 17.16
N ARG A 157 -9.95 -0.44 17.55
CA ARG A 157 -10.11 -1.79 18.11
C ARG A 157 -10.04 -2.90 17.08
N LEU A 158 -10.32 -2.61 15.80
CA LEU A 158 -10.44 -3.58 14.72
C LEU A 158 -9.40 -3.33 13.65
N THR A 159 -8.49 -4.25 13.48
CA THR A 159 -7.45 -4.22 12.42
C THR A 159 -7.21 -5.59 11.77
N GLY A 160 -7.74 -6.68 12.33
CA GLY A 160 -7.36 -8.03 11.95
C GLY A 160 -5.84 -8.22 12.10
N SER A 161 -5.24 -8.84 11.13
CA SER A 161 -3.77 -9.00 11.01
C SER A 161 -3.06 -7.80 10.38
N PHE A 162 -3.80 -6.74 10.02
CA PHE A 162 -3.26 -5.51 9.46
C PHE A 162 -2.97 -4.47 10.55
N PHE A 163 -2.24 -3.43 10.20
CA PHE A 163 -1.93 -2.32 11.10
C PHE A 163 -3.04 -1.26 11.20
N ASN A 164 -4.05 -1.30 10.28
CA ASN A 164 -5.08 -0.27 10.17
C ASN A 164 -6.43 -0.87 9.70
N PRO A 165 -7.58 -0.36 10.18
CA PRO A 165 -8.91 -0.81 9.75
C PRO A 165 -9.18 -0.69 8.25
N GLY A 166 -8.57 0.31 7.57
CA GLY A 166 -8.75 0.54 6.13
C GLY A 166 -8.32 -0.66 5.29
N PRO A 167 -7.05 -1.07 5.33
CA PRO A 167 -6.56 -2.27 4.67
C PRO A 167 -7.30 -3.55 5.06
N TYR A 168 -7.56 -3.75 6.35
CA TYR A 168 -8.34 -4.89 6.82
C TYR A 168 -9.70 -5.00 6.12
N SER A 169 -10.49 -3.93 6.15
CA SER A 169 -11.80 -3.88 5.50
C SER A 169 -11.69 -4.02 3.98
N GLY A 170 -10.66 -3.41 3.39
CA GLY A 170 -10.39 -3.51 1.95
C GLY A 170 -10.10 -4.95 1.51
N TYR A 171 -9.31 -5.70 2.29
CA TYR A 171 -9.03 -7.10 2.01
C TYR A 171 -10.30 -7.96 2.07
N LEU A 172 -11.12 -7.77 3.09
CA LEU A 172 -12.41 -8.44 3.19
C LEU A 172 -13.37 -8.09 2.05
N ALA A 173 -13.35 -6.82 1.58
CA ALA A 173 -14.14 -6.40 0.43
C ALA A 173 -13.70 -7.07 -0.87
N VAL A 174 -12.40 -7.39 -1.03
CA VAL A 174 -11.87 -8.15 -2.19
C VAL A 174 -12.29 -9.62 -2.13
N VAL A 175 -12.33 -10.22 -0.95
CA VAL A 175 -12.69 -11.64 -0.76
C VAL A 175 -14.21 -11.87 -0.85
N LEU A 176 -15.02 -10.94 -0.39
CA LEU A 176 -16.48 -11.06 -0.29
C LEU A 176 -17.18 -11.46 -1.60
N PRO A 177 -16.88 -10.86 -2.78
CA PRO A 177 -17.49 -11.27 -4.05
C PRO A 177 -17.13 -12.70 -4.47
N VAL A 178 -15.95 -13.21 -4.09
CA VAL A 178 -15.57 -14.62 -4.31
C VAL A 178 -16.42 -15.54 -3.45
N CYS A 179 -16.66 -15.17 -2.18
CA CYS A 179 -17.53 -15.91 -1.27
C CYS A 179 -18.97 -15.94 -1.79
N LEU A 180 -19.50 -14.78 -2.22
CA LEU A 180 -20.84 -14.66 -2.77
C LEU A 180 -21.00 -15.50 -4.05
N TRP A 181 -20.03 -15.42 -4.97
CA TRP A 181 -20.04 -16.23 -6.19
C TRP A 181 -20.06 -17.72 -5.86
N THR A 182 -19.22 -18.16 -4.92
CA THR A 182 -19.17 -19.56 -4.47
C THR A 182 -20.50 -20.00 -3.87
N ALA A 183 -21.10 -19.19 -3.02
CA ALA A 183 -22.41 -19.44 -2.42
C ALA A 183 -23.53 -19.55 -3.48
N MET A 184 -23.46 -18.80 -4.57
CA MET A 184 -24.48 -18.79 -5.63
C MET A 184 -24.29 -19.88 -6.68
N ARG A 185 -23.03 -20.28 -6.95
CA ARG A 185 -22.68 -21.16 -8.07
C ARG A 185 -22.63 -22.62 -7.69
N PHE A 186 -22.18 -22.95 -6.47
CA PHE A 186 -21.99 -24.31 -6.00
C PHE A 186 -23.20 -24.83 -5.23
N GLN A 187 -23.17 -26.12 -4.91
CA GLN A 187 -24.18 -26.80 -4.12
C GLN A 187 -23.55 -27.48 -2.90
N LYS A 188 -24.37 -27.96 -1.97
CA LYS A 188 -23.94 -28.68 -0.75
C LYS A 188 -22.89 -27.91 0.07
N GLY A 189 -21.79 -28.57 0.48
CA GLY A 189 -20.81 -28.00 1.41
C GLY A 189 -20.24 -26.66 0.98
N MET A 190 -19.87 -26.48 -0.28
CA MET A 190 -19.32 -25.22 -0.79
C MET A 190 -20.34 -24.08 -0.82
N HIS A 191 -21.59 -24.37 -1.08
CA HIS A 191 -22.68 -23.39 -0.95
C HIS A 191 -22.78 -22.84 0.48
N TYR A 192 -22.87 -23.73 1.47
CA TYR A 192 -22.97 -23.33 2.88
C TYR A 192 -21.69 -22.62 3.35
N PHE A 193 -20.52 -23.13 2.98
CA PHE A 193 -19.24 -22.48 3.30
C PHE A 193 -19.17 -21.05 2.74
N GLY A 194 -19.62 -20.84 1.49
CA GLY A 194 -19.71 -19.52 0.88
C GLY A 194 -20.59 -18.56 1.71
N TRP A 195 -21.77 -19.01 2.13
CA TRP A 195 -22.67 -18.19 2.96
C TRP A 195 -22.13 -17.92 4.37
N VAL A 196 -21.43 -18.89 4.98
CA VAL A 196 -20.74 -18.67 6.27
C VAL A 196 -19.69 -17.58 6.13
N CYS A 197 -18.86 -17.61 5.07
CA CYS A 197 -17.87 -16.56 4.81
C CYS A 197 -18.53 -15.20 4.57
N VAL A 198 -19.59 -15.14 3.76
CA VAL A 198 -20.36 -13.91 3.51
C VAL A 198 -20.90 -13.34 4.82
N GLY A 199 -21.55 -14.17 5.65
CA GLY A 199 -22.09 -13.75 6.94
C GLY A 199 -21.01 -13.22 7.89
N ALA A 200 -19.91 -13.97 8.04
CA ALA A 200 -18.80 -13.57 8.90
C ALA A 200 -18.18 -12.22 8.48
N ILE A 201 -17.96 -12.02 7.17
CA ILE A 201 -17.42 -10.77 6.66
C ILE A 201 -18.40 -9.61 6.85
N LEU A 202 -19.69 -9.80 6.57
CA LEU A 202 -20.71 -8.76 6.71
C LEU A 202 -20.90 -8.29 8.16
N VAL A 203 -20.62 -9.14 9.15
CA VAL A 203 -20.68 -8.76 10.58
C VAL A 203 -19.56 -7.77 10.93
N VAL A 204 -18.33 -7.97 10.42
CA VAL A 204 -17.17 -7.14 10.81
C VAL A 204 -16.92 -5.97 9.88
N LEU A 205 -17.35 -6.04 8.63
CA LEU A 205 -17.07 -5.02 7.63
C LEU A 205 -17.59 -3.62 8.01
N PRO A 206 -18.79 -3.44 8.57
CA PRO A 206 -19.27 -2.14 9.03
C PRO A 206 -18.41 -1.57 10.17
N ALA A 207 -17.98 -2.40 11.11
CA ALA A 207 -17.19 -2.00 12.26
C ALA A 207 -15.79 -1.46 11.88
N GLY A 208 -15.26 -1.84 10.71
CA GLY A 208 -14.01 -1.31 10.16
C GLY A 208 -14.09 0.14 9.70
N MET A 209 -15.29 0.75 9.63
CA MET A 209 -15.54 2.16 9.31
C MET A 209 -14.80 2.65 8.04
N SER A 210 -14.57 1.74 7.08
CA SER A 210 -13.91 2.01 5.81
C SER A 210 -14.92 2.20 4.67
N ARG A 211 -15.26 3.45 4.39
CA ARG A 211 -16.23 3.83 3.33
C ARG A 211 -15.83 3.26 1.96
N SER A 212 -14.54 3.34 1.64
CA SER A 212 -13.98 2.81 0.38
C SER A 212 -14.22 1.31 0.24
N ALA A 213 -14.04 0.55 1.34
CA ALA A 213 -14.26 -0.89 1.35
C ALA A 213 -15.75 -1.24 1.20
N TRP A 214 -16.65 -0.45 1.80
CA TRP A 214 -18.09 -0.67 1.65
C TRP A 214 -18.55 -0.47 0.20
N VAL A 215 -18.09 0.62 -0.43
CA VAL A 215 -18.42 0.88 -1.86
C VAL A 215 -17.85 -0.23 -2.73
N ALA A 216 -16.60 -0.65 -2.52
CA ALA A 216 -15.98 -1.73 -3.26
C ALA A 216 -16.75 -3.05 -3.11
N ALA A 217 -17.16 -3.41 -1.89
CA ALA A 217 -17.95 -4.61 -1.61
C ALA A 217 -19.31 -4.57 -2.33
N VAL A 218 -20.03 -3.45 -2.24
CA VAL A 218 -21.35 -3.30 -2.88
C VAL A 218 -21.26 -3.40 -4.39
N VAL A 219 -20.32 -2.67 -5.00
CA VAL A 219 -20.13 -2.68 -6.47
C VAL A 219 -19.74 -4.07 -6.96
N ALA A 220 -18.79 -4.72 -6.30
CA ALA A 220 -18.30 -6.03 -6.73
C ALA A 220 -19.31 -7.16 -6.49
N CYS A 221 -20.00 -7.16 -5.35
CA CYS A 221 -21.07 -8.13 -5.10
C CYS A 221 -22.27 -7.90 -6.02
N GLY A 222 -22.62 -6.65 -6.30
CA GLY A 222 -23.64 -6.29 -7.28
C GLY A 222 -23.31 -6.82 -8.68
N TRP A 223 -22.05 -6.67 -9.10
CA TRP A 223 -21.54 -7.26 -10.34
C TRP A 223 -21.69 -8.78 -10.36
N VAL A 224 -21.23 -9.48 -9.31
CA VAL A 224 -21.33 -10.95 -9.23
C VAL A 224 -22.79 -11.41 -9.29
N TYR A 225 -23.68 -10.75 -8.54
CA TYR A 225 -25.10 -11.06 -8.56
C TYR A 225 -25.71 -10.86 -9.95
N TRP A 226 -25.41 -9.72 -10.59
CA TRP A 226 -25.88 -9.43 -11.94
C TRP A 226 -25.37 -10.47 -12.94
N ALA A 227 -24.07 -10.81 -12.92
CA ALA A 227 -23.45 -11.74 -13.86
C ALA A 227 -24.02 -13.17 -13.73
N GLU A 228 -24.31 -13.64 -12.51
CA GLU A 228 -24.78 -15.01 -12.24
C GLU A 228 -26.31 -15.17 -12.37
N ARG A 229 -27.11 -14.15 -12.05
CA ARG A 229 -28.57 -14.25 -11.98
C ARG A 229 -29.30 -13.54 -13.09
N ILE A 230 -28.82 -12.44 -13.57
CA ILE A 230 -29.48 -11.59 -14.55
C ILE A 230 -28.82 -11.76 -15.92
N GLY A 231 -27.57 -11.38 -16.05
CA GLY A 231 -26.83 -11.40 -17.30
C GLY A 231 -27.35 -10.41 -18.35
N TRP A 232 -26.64 -10.31 -19.46
CA TRP A 232 -26.92 -9.30 -20.50
C TRP A 232 -28.26 -9.49 -21.20
N GLU A 233 -28.64 -10.74 -21.50
CA GLU A 233 -29.89 -11.04 -22.23
C GLU A 233 -31.15 -10.69 -21.43
N LYS A 234 -31.18 -11.04 -20.13
CA LYS A 234 -32.31 -10.64 -19.25
C LYS A 234 -32.34 -9.12 -19.06
N THR A 235 -31.18 -8.48 -18.96
CA THR A 235 -31.09 -7.01 -18.85
C THR A 235 -31.71 -6.34 -20.08
N LYS A 236 -31.38 -6.79 -21.30
CA LYS A 236 -31.98 -6.29 -22.52
C LYS A 236 -33.50 -6.52 -22.55
N ALA A 237 -33.95 -7.73 -22.18
CA ALA A 237 -35.37 -8.06 -22.13
C ALA A 237 -36.13 -7.20 -21.11
N ILE A 238 -35.58 -6.99 -19.91
CA ILE A 238 -36.11 -6.11 -18.88
C ILE A 238 -36.16 -4.66 -19.40
N TYR A 239 -35.08 -4.16 -19.96
CA TYR A 239 -35.02 -2.81 -20.50
C TYR A 239 -36.05 -2.60 -21.62
N SER A 240 -36.14 -3.52 -22.58
CA SER A 240 -37.09 -3.40 -23.68
C SER A 240 -38.55 -3.42 -23.20
N ARG A 241 -38.86 -4.22 -22.16
CA ARG A 241 -40.21 -4.33 -21.58
C ARG A 241 -40.58 -3.12 -20.71
N TYR A 242 -39.61 -2.54 -20.00
CA TYR A 242 -39.85 -1.49 -18.99
C TYR A 242 -39.11 -0.20 -19.30
N LYS A 243 -38.79 0.09 -20.57
CA LYS A 243 -37.97 1.27 -20.95
C LYS A 243 -38.47 2.59 -20.39
N ASN A 244 -39.82 2.77 -20.28
CA ASN A 244 -40.41 4.00 -19.76
C ASN A 244 -40.28 4.14 -18.23
N VAL A 245 -40.06 3.03 -17.52
CA VAL A 245 -39.85 2.99 -16.05
C VAL A 245 -38.36 2.87 -15.73
N ALA A 246 -37.59 2.33 -16.65
CA ALA A 246 -36.14 2.14 -16.44
C ALA A 246 -35.41 3.46 -16.24
N VAL A 247 -35.70 4.48 -17.05
CA VAL A 247 -35.07 5.81 -16.93
C VAL A 247 -35.35 6.45 -15.57
N PRO A 248 -36.62 6.61 -15.11
CA PRO A 248 -36.88 7.15 -13.78
C PRO A 248 -36.34 6.25 -12.65
N PHE A 249 -36.36 4.93 -12.81
CA PHE A 249 -35.76 4.02 -11.83
C PHE A 249 -34.23 4.24 -11.68
N PHE A 250 -33.50 4.31 -12.80
CA PHE A 250 -32.07 4.61 -12.75
C PHE A 250 -31.80 6.02 -12.20
N ALA A 251 -32.64 7.00 -12.52
CA ALA A 251 -32.53 8.35 -11.94
C ALA A 251 -32.71 8.32 -10.41
N ILE A 252 -33.68 7.56 -9.90
CA ILE A 252 -33.88 7.38 -8.45
C ILE A 252 -32.68 6.65 -7.82
N VAL A 253 -32.16 5.59 -8.45
CA VAL A 253 -30.99 4.88 -7.96
C VAL A 253 -29.76 5.80 -7.89
N ILE A 254 -29.53 6.62 -8.93
CA ILE A 254 -28.47 7.62 -8.94
C ILE A 254 -28.67 8.66 -7.84
N LEU A 255 -29.90 9.15 -7.66
CA LEU A 255 -30.22 10.10 -6.60
C LEU A 255 -29.96 9.50 -5.21
N LEU A 256 -30.43 8.27 -4.95
CA LEU A 256 -30.21 7.56 -3.68
C LEU A 256 -28.71 7.29 -3.45
N ALA A 257 -27.97 6.91 -4.48
CA ALA A 257 -26.53 6.76 -4.41
C ALA A 257 -25.82 8.10 -4.10
N GLY A 258 -26.27 9.20 -4.70
CA GLY A 258 -25.79 10.55 -4.39
C GLY A 258 -26.08 10.96 -2.95
N CYS A 259 -27.28 10.71 -2.45
CA CYS A 259 -27.66 10.97 -1.04
C CYS A 259 -26.83 10.11 -0.07
N ALA A 260 -26.64 8.82 -0.38
CA ALA A 260 -25.79 7.93 0.41
C ALA A 260 -24.33 8.40 0.43
N PHE A 261 -23.80 8.83 -0.73
CA PHE A 261 -22.45 9.40 -0.84
C PHE A 261 -22.31 10.68 -0.03
N ALA A 262 -23.29 11.59 -0.09
CA ALA A 262 -23.31 12.83 0.71
C ALA A 262 -23.36 12.51 2.21
N GLY A 263 -24.15 11.51 2.63
CA GLY A 263 -24.19 11.03 4.02
C GLY A 263 -22.85 10.46 4.46
N LEU A 264 -22.23 9.60 3.64
CA LEU A 264 -20.90 9.04 3.88
C LEU A 264 -19.81 10.12 3.94
N TYR A 265 -19.92 11.16 3.12
CA TYR A 265 -19.01 12.32 3.18
C TYR A 265 -19.13 13.04 4.52
N GLY A 266 -20.36 13.27 5.00
CA GLY A 266 -20.63 13.96 6.28
C GLY A 266 -20.08 13.25 7.53
N LEU A 267 -20.01 11.91 7.52
CA LEU A 267 -19.57 11.11 8.66
C LEU A 267 -18.09 11.34 9.07
N LYS A 268 -17.20 11.66 8.12
CA LYS A 268 -15.76 11.93 8.36
C LYS A 268 -15.27 13.03 7.40
N ARG A 269 -15.79 14.25 7.60
CA ARG A 269 -15.59 15.39 6.67
C ARG A 269 -14.11 15.73 6.48
N ASP A 270 -13.36 15.89 7.57
CA ASP A 270 -11.94 16.27 7.52
C ASP A 270 -11.09 15.23 6.78
N SER A 271 -11.39 13.95 6.95
CA SER A 271 -10.71 12.86 6.22
C SER A 271 -11.04 12.86 4.73
N ALA A 272 -12.24 13.30 4.33
CA ALA A 272 -12.62 13.43 2.93
C ALA A 272 -11.97 14.66 2.29
N ASP A 273 -12.02 15.80 2.96
CA ASP A 273 -11.39 17.05 2.53
C ASP A 273 -9.87 16.88 2.40
N GLY A 274 -9.23 16.18 3.35
CA GLY A 274 -7.80 15.87 3.27
C GLY A 274 -7.44 15.01 2.05
N ARG A 275 -8.30 14.05 1.67
CA ARG A 275 -8.09 13.27 0.44
C ARG A 275 -8.27 14.10 -0.83
N LEU A 276 -9.27 14.97 -0.86
CA LEU A 276 -9.49 15.87 -2.00
C LEU A 276 -8.29 16.80 -2.20
N LEU A 277 -7.75 17.36 -1.12
CA LEU A 277 -6.50 18.12 -1.17
C LEU A 277 -5.33 17.27 -1.69
N MET A 278 -5.15 16.07 -1.15
CA MET A 278 -4.11 15.16 -1.64
C MET A 278 -4.22 14.91 -3.15
N TRP A 279 -5.42 14.62 -3.63
CA TRP A 279 -5.64 14.34 -5.05
C TRP A 279 -5.40 15.57 -5.92
N LYS A 280 -5.81 16.77 -5.44
CA LYS A 280 -5.58 18.05 -6.13
C LYS A 280 -4.07 18.33 -6.25
N VAL A 281 -3.33 18.22 -5.15
CA VAL A 281 -1.86 18.44 -5.12
C VAL A 281 -1.14 17.38 -5.96
N THR A 282 -1.51 16.09 -5.83
CA THR A 282 -0.93 15.01 -6.65
C THR A 282 -1.19 15.25 -8.14
N GLY A 283 -2.40 15.71 -8.51
CA GLY A 283 -2.71 16.05 -9.92
C GLY A 283 -1.83 17.17 -10.46
N LYS A 284 -1.55 18.20 -9.63
CA LYS A 284 -0.60 19.28 -10.00
C LYS A 284 0.84 18.72 -10.13
N ALA A 285 1.26 17.83 -9.23
CA ALA A 285 2.58 17.19 -9.31
C ALA A 285 2.73 16.30 -10.57
N ILE A 286 1.69 15.58 -10.98
CA ILE A 286 1.67 14.80 -12.24
C ILE A 286 1.86 15.73 -13.44
N ALA A 287 1.24 16.91 -13.43
CA ALA A 287 1.38 17.88 -14.52
C ALA A 287 2.83 18.41 -14.65
N GLY A 288 3.61 18.41 -13.58
CA GLY A 288 5.04 18.72 -13.60
C GLY A 288 5.93 17.59 -14.16
N HIS A 289 5.49 16.34 -14.05
CA HIS A 289 6.24 15.15 -14.47
C HIS A 289 5.40 14.17 -15.32
N PRO A 290 4.78 14.62 -16.44
CA PRO A 290 3.72 13.86 -17.10
C PRO A 290 4.21 12.60 -17.84
N VAL A 291 5.45 12.54 -18.26
CA VAL A 291 5.98 11.45 -19.13
C VAL A 291 6.73 10.40 -18.29
N THR A 292 7.73 10.82 -17.56
CA THR A 292 8.61 9.91 -16.80
C THR A 292 8.12 9.64 -15.38
N GLY A 293 7.26 10.53 -14.86
CA GLY A 293 6.96 10.53 -13.43
C GLY A 293 8.17 10.88 -12.56
N THR A 294 8.06 10.60 -11.28
CA THR A 294 9.10 10.82 -10.25
C THR A 294 9.86 9.55 -9.87
N GLY A 295 9.53 8.42 -10.51
CA GLY A 295 10.03 7.10 -10.15
C GLY A 295 9.27 6.44 -8.99
N LEU A 296 9.41 5.11 -8.90
CA LEU A 296 8.83 4.32 -7.80
C LEU A 296 9.35 4.82 -6.45
N GLY A 297 8.44 5.14 -5.52
CA GLY A 297 8.77 5.67 -4.20
C GLY A 297 9.07 7.19 -4.19
N GLY A 298 8.94 7.89 -5.31
CA GLY A 298 9.14 9.34 -5.39
C GLY A 298 7.94 10.18 -4.95
N PHE A 299 6.80 9.55 -4.64
CA PHE A 299 5.58 10.26 -4.24
C PHE A 299 5.77 11.17 -3.02
N PRO A 300 6.39 10.76 -1.88
CA PRO A 300 6.40 11.59 -0.67
C PRO A 300 7.14 12.92 -0.83
N GLU A 301 8.29 12.92 -1.50
CA GLU A 301 9.07 14.14 -1.78
C GLU A 301 8.33 15.06 -2.75
N ALA A 302 7.92 14.51 -3.90
CA ALA A 302 7.24 15.29 -4.94
C ALA A 302 5.89 15.88 -4.46
N TYR A 303 5.17 15.14 -3.64
CA TYR A 303 3.94 15.63 -3.03
C TYR A 303 4.22 16.78 -2.06
N ALA A 304 5.19 16.64 -1.15
CA ALA A 304 5.52 17.67 -0.17
C ALA A 304 5.99 18.96 -0.83
N GLU A 305 6.84 18.85 -1.85
CA GLU A 305 7.31 19.98 -2.63
C GLU A 305 6.15 20.71 -3.33
N MET A 306 5.29 19.96 -4.04
CA MET A 306 4.13 20.54 -4.71
C MET A 306 3.13 21.13 -3.72
N GLN A 307 2.95 20.53 -2.54
CA GLN A 307 2.10 21.08 -1.49
C GLN A 307 2.61 22.44 -1.00
N GLY A 308 3.93 22.56 -0.78
CA GLY A 308 4.55 23.84 -0.42
C GLY A 308 4.34 24.90 -1.49
N GLN A 309 4.60 24.58 -2.76
CA GLN A 309 4.34 25.47 -3.88
C GLN A 309 2.85 25.87 -3.97
N TYR A 310 1.94 24.90 -3.83
CA TYR A 310 0.50 25.15 -3.86
C TYR A 310 0.04 26.09 -2.74
N PHE A 311 0.54 25.93 -1.53
CA PHE A 311 0.18 26.82 -0.40
C PHE A 311 0.78 28.22 -0.49
N GLY A 312 1.77 28.44 -1.33
CA GLY A 312 2.26 29.75 -1.71
C GLY A 312 1.38 30.50 -2.71
N THR A 313 0.36 29.85 -3.29
CA THR A 313 -0.57 30.48 -4.25
C THR A 313 -1.82 31.04 -3.57
N GLU A 314 -2.51 32.00 -4.23
CA GLU A 314 -3.79 32.53 -3.80
C GLU A 314 -4.95 31.52 -3.91
N GLU A 315 -4.75 30.38 -4.63
CA GLU A 315 -5.77 29.34 -4.78
C GLU A 315 -5.98 28.52 -3.50
N ALA A 316 -4.99 28.52 -2.59
CA ALA A 316 -5.01 27.69 -1.39
C ALA A 316 -5.90 28.29 -0.30
N THR A 317 -6.88 27.54 0.13
CA THR A 317 -7.81 27.98 1.17
C THR A 317 -7.28 27.61 2.57
N ASP A 318 -7.69 28.40 3.60
CA ASP A 318 -7.32 28.11 4.99
C ASP A 318 -7.84 26.73 5.45
N LYS A 319 -9.00 26.30 4.91
CA LYS A 319 -9.53 24.97 5.16
C LYS A 319 -8.57 23.88 4.65
N GLU A 320 -8.02 24.03 3.45
CA GLU A 320 -7.04 23.10 2.89
C GLU A 320 -5.75 23.07 3.71
N LYS A 321 -5.24 24.25 4.10
CA LYS A 321 -4.06 24.35 4.98
C LYS A 321 -4.27 23.62 6.32
N ARG A 322 -5.48 23.71 6.89
CA ARG A 322 -5.83 23.06 8.16
C ARG A 322 -5.89 21.54 8.07
N VAL A 323 -6.41 20.95 6.96
CA VAL A 323 -6.49 19.50 6.77
C VAL A 323 -5.21 18.88 6.21
N ALA A 324 -4.25 19.69 5.79
CA ALA A 324 -2.99 19.27 5.21
C ALA A 324 -2.19 18.32 6.10
N GLY A 325 -1.47 17.41 5.47
CA GLY A 325 -0.58 16.45 6.09
C GLY A 325 0.57 16.09 5.15
N CYS A 326 1.45 15.22 5.59
CA CYS A 326 2.52 14.63 4.78
C CYS A 326 2.23 13.14 4.60
N PRO A 327 1.42 12.78 3.59
CA PRO A 327 1.07 11.39 3.33
C PRO A 327 2.24 10.66 2.68
N GLU A 328 2.42 9.37 3.02
CA GLU A 328 3.34 8.46 2.34
C GLU A 328 2.78 7.97 0.99
N TYR A 329 1.44 8.04 0.82
CA TYR A 329 0.72 7.54 -0.35
C TYR A 329 -0.40 8.49 -0.75
N ALA A 330 -0.75 8.51 -2.05
CA ALA A 330 -1.81 9.35 -2.59
C ALA A 330 -3.23 8.98 -2.11
N PHE A 331 -3.41 7.86 -1.41
CA PHE A 331 -4.73 7.26 -1.14
C PHE A 331 -5.61 7.11 -2.40
N ASN A 332 -4.94 6.95 -3.53
CA ASN A 332 -5.49 6.66 -4.85
C ASN A 332 -4.35 6.09 -5.70
N GLU A 333 -4.39 4.77 -5.96
CA GLU A 333 -3.30 4.09 -6.66
C GLU A 333 -3.12 4.58 -8.11
N TYR A 334 -4.20 5.05 -8.73
CA TYR A 334 -4.13 5.57 -10.10
C TYR A 334 -3.36 6.90 -10.14
N LEU A 335 -3.59 7.79 -9.18
CA LEU A 335 -2.82 9.02 -9.05
C LEU A 335 -1.39 8.74 -8.64
N GLN A 336 -1.17 7.78 -7.74
CA GLN A 336 0.17 7.38 -7.32
C GLN A 336 0.99 6.87 -8.49
N ILE A 337 0.47 5.92 -9.26
CA ILE A 337 1.14 5.38 -10.44
C ILE A 337 1.34 6.46 -11.50
N GLY A 338 0.35 7.35 -11.68
CA GLY A 338 0.47 8.49 -12.58
C GLY A 338 1.60 9.45 -12.21
N LEU A 339 1.82 9.69 -10.91
CA LEU A 339 2.92 10.51 -10.42
C LEU A 339 4.26 9.79 -10.51
N GLU A 340 4.32 8.52 -10.09
CA GLU A 340 5.58 7.77 -10.02
C GLU A 340 6.06 7.27 -11.40
N GLN A 341 5.16 6.90 -12.31
CA GLN A 341 5.50 6.26 -13.59
C GLN A 341 5.02 7.04 -14.82
N GLY A 342 4.46 8.21 -14.60
CA GLY A 342 3.90 9.05 -15.66
C GLY A 342 2.63 8.46 -16.29
N ILE A 343 2.11 9.16 -17.29
CA ILE A 343 0.87 8.78 -17.99
C ILE A 343 1.01 7.44 -18.74
N GLY A 344 2.22 7.15 -19.24
CA GLY A 344 2.51 5.88 -19.91
C GLY A 344 2.35 4.68 -19.00
N GLY A 345 2.93 4.73 -17.80
CA GLY A 345 2.78 3.70 -16.76
C GLY A 345 1.34 3.55 -16.31
N TRP A 346 0.63 4.66 -16.14
CA TRP A 346 -0.79 4.68 -15.80
C TRP A 346 -1.65 3.96 -16.86
N ILE A 347 -1.46 4.27 -18.15
CA ILE A 347 -2.20 3.63 -19.27
C ILE A 347 -1.95 2.13 -19.27
N VAL A 348 -0.69 1.70 -19.14
CA VAL A 348 -0.32 0.28 -19.15
C VAL A 348 -0.95 -0.45 -17.96
N PHE A 349 -0.90 0.13 -16.77
CA PHE A 349 -1.47 -0.45 -15.56
C PHE A 349 -3.01 -0.62 -15.67
N VAL A 350 -3.72 0.43 -16.08
CA VAL A 350 -5.19 0.38 -16.25
C VAL A 350 -5.57 -0.64 -17.34
N SER A 351 -4.81 -0.68 -18.44
CA SER A 351 -5.01 -1.67 -19.51
C SER A 351 -4.76 -3.09 -19.02
N TRP A 352 -3.77 -3.30 -18.15
CA TRP A 352 -3.50 -4.60 -17.53
C TRP A 352 -4.67 -5.08 -16.67
N LEU A 353 -5.19 -4.23 -15.77
CA LEU A 353 -6.37 -4.55 -14.95
C LEU A 353 -7.60 -4.82 -15.82
N GLY A 354 -7.86 -3.96 -16.80
CA GLY A 354 -8.97 -4.12 -17.75
C GLY A 354 -8.89 -5.42 -18.56
N SER A 355 -7.68 -5.78 -19.00
CA SER A 355 -7.45 -7.03 -19.75
C SER A 355 -7.72 -8.26 -18.88
N MET A 356 -7.31 -8.29 -17.61
CA MET A 356 -7.63 -9.38 -16.68
C MET A 356 -9.14 -9.54 -16.51
N MET A 357 -9.86 -8.44 -16.32
CA MET A 357 -11.32 -8.46 -16.18
C MET A 357 -12.00 -8.94 -17.47
N TYR A 358 -11.55 -8.48 -18.64
CA TYR A 358 -12.06 -8.92 -19.93
C TYR A 358 -11.94 -10.45 -20.11
N TYR A 359 -10.73 -10.99 -19.87
CA TYR A 359 -10.52 -12.45 -19.95
C TYR A 359 -11.35 -13.20 -18.89
N GLY A 360 -11.44 -12.67 -17.67
CA GLY A 360 -12.24 -13.29 -16.59
C GLY A 360 -13.73 -13.36 -16.93
N ILE A 361 -14.30 -12.31 -17.54
CA ILE A 361 -15.68 -12.29 -18.03
C ILE A 361 -15.86 -13.34 -19.13
N ARG A 362 -14.96 -13.35 -20.13
CA ARG A 362 -14.96 -14.29 -21.23
C ARG A 362 -14.87 -15.75 -20.75
N ASN A 363 -14.05 -16.00 -19.75
CA ASN A 363 -13.82 -17.32 -19.14
C ASN A 363 -14.86 -17.66 -18.06
N ARG A 364 -15.89 -16.82 -17.87
CA ARG A 364 -16.96 -16.99 -16.84
C ARG A 364 -16.43 -17.16 -15.42
N GLN A 365 -15.31 -16.51 -15.10
CA GLN A 365 -14.70 -16.51 -13.75
C GLN A 365 -15.26 -15.33 -12.92
N HIS A 366 -16.59 -15.23 -12.81
CA HIS A 366 -17.28 -14.05 -12.27
C HIS A 366 -16.88 -13.73 -10.82
N GLY A 367 -16.59 -14.75 -10.01
CA GLY A 367 -16.08 -14.53 -8.63
C GLY A 367 -14.71 -13.85 -8.60
N ALA A 368 -13.78 -14.33 -9.45
CA ALA A 368 -12.46 -13.72 -9.55
C ALA A 368 -12.52 -12.30 -10.14
N VAL A 369 -13.34 -12.07 -11.16
CA VAL A 369 -13.62 -10.73 -11.70
C VAL A 369 -14.19 -9.81 -10.62
N GLY A 370 -15.11 -10.32 -9.79
CA GLY A 370 -15.66 -9.57 -8.65
C GLY A 370 -14.56 -9.14 -7.66
N GLY A 371 -13.64 -10.05 -7.32
CA GLY A 371 -12.50 -9.73 -6.45
C GLY A 371 -11.56 -8.67 -7.05
N VAL A 372 -11.22 -8.79 -8.35
CA VAL A 372 -10.43 -7.76 -9.06
C VAL A 372 -11.18 -6.43 -9.10
N LEU A 373 -12.48 -6.44 -9.38
CA LEU A 373 -13.32 -5.23 -9.40
C LEU A 373 -13.37 -4.56 -8.01
N ALA A 374 -13.50 -5.34 -6.94
CA ALA A 374 -13.45 -4.79 -5.58
C ALA A 374 -12.12 -4.09 -5.30
N LEU A 375 -11.00 -4.70 -5.71
CA LEU A 375 -9.67 -4.08 -5.58
C LEU A 375 -9.55 -2.80 -6.41
N VAL A 376 -10.00 -2.82 -7.66
CA VAL A 376 -10.02 -1.66 -8.57
C VAL A 376 -10.79 -0.49 -7.95
N VAL A 377 -11.98 -0.74 -7.41
CA VAL A 377 -12.80 0.30 -6.76
C VAL A 377 -12.17 0.77 -5.45
N PHE A 378 -11.65 -0.14 -4.64
CA PHE A 378 -10.99 0.20 -3.37
C PHE A 378 -9.72 1.05 -3.60
N ALA A 379 -8.96 0.76 -4.64
CA ALA A 379 -7.77 1.49 -5.05
C ALA A 379 -8.03 2.95 -5.47
N MET A 380 -9.27 3.30 -5.84
CA MET A 380 -9.63 4.70 -6.17
C MET A 380 -9.59 5.65 -4.96
N SER A 381 -9.65 5.14 -3.74
CA SER A 381 -9.66 5.98 -2.53
C SER A 381 -8.92 5.35 -1.35
N SER A 382 -7.97 4.45 -1.63
CA SER A 382 -7.11 3.77 -0.66
C SER A 382 -5.76 3.40 -1.29
N TYR A 383 -4.93 2.64 -0.57
CA TYR A 383 -3.56 2.27 -0.96
C TYR A 383 -3.30 0.74 -0.90
N PRO A 384 -4.15 -0.11 -1.51
CA PRO A 384 -4.01 -1.57 -1.42
C PRO A 384 -2.70 -2.08 -2.02
N LEU A 385 -2.20 -1.46 -3.10
CA LEU A 385 -1.00 -1.90 -3.79
C LEU A 385 0.31 -1.52 -3.08
N GLN A 386 0.21 -0.81 -1.94
CA GLN A 386 1.34 -0.61 -1.04
C GLN A 386 1.56 -1.81 -0.09
N LEU A 387 0.65 -2.80 -0.12
CA LEU A 387 0.61 -3.92 0.82
C LEU A 387 0.74 -5.27 0.09
N PRO A 388 1.64 -6.18 0.54
CA PRO A 388 1.88 -7.47 -0.10
C PRO A 388 0.62 -8.33 -0.25
N SER A 389 -0.27 -8.31 0.76
CA SER A 389 -1.49 -9.12 0.79
C SER A 389 -2.41 -8.89 -0.41
N PHE A 390 -2.53 -7.64 -0.85
CA PHE A 390 -3.39 -7.30 -2.00
C PHE A 390 -2.75 -7.67 -3.33
N TRP A 391 -1.43 -7.53 -3.45
CA TRP A 391 -0.72 -7.98 -4.64
C TRP A 391 -0.84 -9.48 -4.82
N VAL A 392 -0.66 -10.25 -3.75
CA VAL A 392 -0.84 -11.72 -3.80
C VAL A 392 -2.27 -12.06 -4.22
N ALA A 393 -3.28 -11.46 -3.60
CA ALA A 393 -4.68 -11.67 -3.98
C ALA A 393 -4.93 -11.31 -5.46
N LEU A 394 -4.40 -10.18 -5.94
CA LEU A 394 -4.51 -9.74 -7.34
C LEU A 394 -3.88 -10.74 -8.30
N MET A 395 -2.68 -11.27 -7.99
CA MET A 395 -2.01 -12.26 -8.83
C MET A 395 -2.81 -13.56 -8.92
N PHE A 396 -3.37 -14.05 -7.79
CA PHE A 396 -4.23 -15.24 -7.79
C PHE A 396 -5.52 -15.02 -8.58
N LEU A 397 -6.25 -13.94 -8.30
CA LEU A 397 -7.50 -13.62 -8.99
C LEU A 397 -7.28 -13.37 -10.48
N GLY A 398 -6.24 -12.62 -10.83
CA GLY A 398 -5.88 -12.34 -12.22
C GLY A 398 -5.48 -13.60 -12.99
N ALA A 399 -4.66 -14.47 -12.40
CA ALA A 399 -4.27 -15.74 -13.02
C ALA A 399 -5.48 -16.64 -13.26
N VAL A 400 -6.43 -16.70 -12.31
CA VAL A 400 -7.70 -17.42 -12.47
C VAL A 400 -8.53 -16.83 -13.62
N CYS A 401 -8.60 -15.49 -13.72
CA CYS A 401 -9.31 -14.80 -14.81
C CYS A 401 -8.73 -15.14 -16.19
N VAL A 402 -7.42 -15.14 -16.32
CA VAL A 402 -6.72 -15.19 -17.62
C VAL A 402 -6.49 -16.62 -18.13
N THR A 403 -6.42 -17.62 -17.23
CA THR A 403 -6.11 -19.00 -17.64
C THR A 403 -7.34 -19.66 -18.28
N GLU A 404 -7.28 -19.89 -19.59
CA GLU A 404 -8.29 -20.61 -20.36
C GLU A 404 -8.15 -22.14 -20.20
N GLU A 405 -9.27 -22.85 -20.26
CA GLU A 405 -9.30 -24.31 -20.32
C GLU A 405 -9.23 -24.78 -21.78
N GLY A 406 -8.26 -25.61 -22.10
CA GLY A 406 -8.25 -26.38 -23.35
C GLY A 406 -7.64 -25.71 -24.59
N THR A 407 -7.18 -24.49 -24.55
CA THR A 407 -6.57 -23.85 -25.73
C THR A 407 -5.14 -24.34 -25.97
N GLN A 408 -4.95 -25.10 -27.07
CA GLN A 408 -3.62 -25.37 -27.65
C GLN A 408 -3.20 -24.14 -28.47
N ARG A 409 -2.67 -23.09 -27.84
CA ARG A 409 -2.01 -21.99 -28.56
C ARG A 409 -0.50 -22.13 -28.50
N ALA A 410 0.18 -21.53 -29.49
CA ALA A 410 1.60 -21.62 -29.81
C ALA A 410 2.52 -22.05 -28.65
N ARG A 411 3.17 -23.18 -28.81
CA ARG A 411 4.18 -23.71 -27.87
C ARG A 411 5.39 -22.78 -27.89
N ILE A 412 5.72 -22.17 -26.77
CA ILE A 412 7.06 -21.61 -26.60
C ILE A 412 8.00 -22.80 -26.40
N PHE A 413 8.89 -23.03 -27.37
CA PHE A 413 9.85 -24.14 -27.37
C PHE A 413 10.71 -24.20 -26.08
N ALA A 414 10.83 -23.10 -25.38
CA ALA A 414 11.64 -22.89 -24.18
C ALA A 414 10.86 -22.91 -22.84
N GLU A 415 9.60 -23.41 -22.80
CA GLU A 415 8.77 -23.31 -21.57
C GLU A 415 9.46 -23.89 -20.33
N LYS A 416 10.02 -25.08 -20.42
CA LYS A 416 10.71 -25.72 -19.28
C LYS A 416 11.96 -24.94 -18.87
N LEU A 417 12.70 -24.42 -19.85
CA LEU A 417 13.88 -23.59 -19.59
C LEU A 417 13.46 -22.28 -18.93
N LEU A 418 12.44 -21.60 -19.47
CA LEU A 418 11.92 -20.36 -18.93
C LEU A 418 11.37 -20.56 -17.50
N THR A 419 10.56 -21.59 -17.27
CA THR A 419 10.02 -21.89 -15.94
C THR A 419 11.15 -22.23 -14.95
N GLY A 420 12.17 -22.96 -15.41
CA GLY A 420 13.37 -23.26 -14.61
C GLY A 420 14.17 -22.01 -14.26
N LEU A 421 14.39 -21.13 -15.23
CA LEU A 421 15.07 -19.84 -15.01
C LEU A 421 14.30 -18.95 -14.05
N LEU A 422 12.98 -18.83 -14.22
CA LEU A 422 12.12 -18.07 -13.30
C LEU A 422 12.19 -18.62 -11.86
N ALA A 423 12.17 -19.95 -11.73
CA ALA A 423 12.28 -20.59 -10.43
C ALA A 423 13.67 -20.36 -9.80
N LEU A 424 14.74 -20.46 -10.56
CA LEU A 424 16.10 -20.16 -10.08
C LEU A 424 16.23 -18.69 -9.65
N THR A 425 15.63 -17.78 -10.43
CA THR A 425 15.57 -16.34 -10.07
C THR A 425 14.89 -16.14 -8.71
N ALA A 426 13.73 -16.78 -8.47
CA ALA A 426 13.02 -16.66 -7.20
C ALA A 426 13.85 -17.17 -6.01
N VAL A 427 14.57 -18.28 -6.18
CA VAL A 427 15.48 -18.81 -5.12
C VAL A 427 16.65 -17.84 -4.90
N GLY A 428 17.28 -17.34 -5.96
CA GLY A 428 18.38 -16.39 -5.85
C GLY A 428 17.97 -15.09 -5.14
N LEU A 429 16.80 -14.56 -5.48
CA LEU A 429 16.22 -13.40 -4.82
C LEU A 429 15.97 -13.64 -3.32
N PHE A 430 15.49 -14.83 -2.95
CA PHE A 430 15.28 -15.19 -1.53
C PHE A 430 16.60 -15.27 -0.75
N VAL A 431 17.62 -15.91 -1.32
CA VAL A 431 18.93 -16.05 -0.65
C VAL A 431 19.52 -14.66 -0.35
N GLY A 432 19.36 -13.72 -1.28
CA GLY A 432 19.78 -12.33 -1.08
C GLY A 432 19.06 -11.60 0.07
N GLN A 433 17.87 -12.08 0.50
CA GLN A 433 17.09 -11.44 1.56
C GLN A 433 17.55 -11.76 2.99
N LYS A 434 18.42 -12.76 3.20
CA LYS A 434 18.88 -13.12 4.55
C LYS A 434 19.52 -11.93 5.28
N GLY A 435 20.38 -11.18 4.58
CA GLY A 435 21.03 -10.00 5.15
C GLY A 435 20.04 -8.88 5.49
N ASN A 436 19.01 -8.70 4.67
CA ASN A 436 17.95 -7.72 4.92
C ASN A 436 17.09 -8.14 6.12
N TYR A 437 16.68 -9.40 6.22
CA TYR A 437 15.94 -9.89 7.37
C TYR A 437 16.69 -9.65 8.69
N GLU A 438 17.98 -9.95 8.73
CA GLU A 438 18.82 -9.70 9.91
C GLU A 438 18.94 -8.20 10.22
N ALA A 439 19.04 -7.34 9.20
CA ALA A 439 19.07 -5.89 9.38
C ALA A 439 17.77 -5.37 10.02
N TYR A 440 16.60 -5.76 9.49
CA TYR A 440 15.30 -5.40 10.09
C TYR A 440 15.12 -5.96 11.51
N ARG A 441 15.63 -7.15 11.78
CA ARG A 441 15.60 -7.75 13.12
C ARG A 441 16.51 -7.00 14.11
N ARG A 442 17.70 -6.60 13.68
CA ARG A 442 18.60 -5.76 14.49
C ARG A 442 17.97 -4.40 14.73
N TRP A 443 17.44 -3.77 13.70
CA TRP A 443 16.74 -2.49 13.82
C TRP A 443 15.59 -2.57 14.81
N GLY A 444 14.71 -3.58 14.75
CA GLY A 444 13.61 -3.75 15.72
C GLY A 444 14.09 -3.85 17.17
N ARG A 445 15.24 -4.50 17.43
CA ARG A 445 15.84 -4.53 18.77
C ARG A 445 16.40 -3.17 19.21
N MET A 446 17.03 -2.45 18.28
CA MET A 446 17.61 -1.13 18.58
C MET A 446 16.50 -0.09 18.87
N GLN A 447 15.35 -0.18 18.20
CA GLN A 447 14.20 0.70 18.44
C GLN A 447 13.72 0.66 19.91
N MET A 448 13.88 -0.46 20.60
CA MET A 448 13.52 -0.54 22.04
C MET A 448 14.41 0.36 22.90
N LEU A 449 15.72 0.38 22.63
CA LEU A 449 16.66 1.23 23.33
C LEU A 449 16.54 2.70 22.89
N TYR A 450 16.35 2.94 21.60
CA TYR A 450 16.09 4.25 21.04
C TYR A 450 14.85 4.92 21.69
N ASN A 451 13.74 4.19 21.80
CA ASN A 451 12.51 4.68 22.42
C ASN A 451 12.69 4.98 23.92
N ASN A 452 13.64 4.31 24.58
CA ASN A 452 14.07 4.61 25.95
C ASN A 452 15.14 5.71 26.03
N LYS A 453 15.41 6.40 24.90
CA LYS A 453 16.38 7.51 24.79
C LYS A 453 17.84 7.13 25.07
N ALA A 454 18.20 5.85 24.96
CA ALA A 454 19.56 5.36 25.12
C ALA A 454 20.37 5.53 23.80
N TYR A 455 20.40 6.76 23.27
CA TYR A 455 20.93 7.08 21.95
C TYR A 455 22.41 6.72 21.77
N GLU A 456 23.25 7.04 22.78
CA GLU A 456 24.69 6.75 22.76
C GLU A 456 24.98 5.25 22.64
N SER A 457 24.16 4.41 23.32
CA SER A 457 24.37 2.96 23.33
C SER A 457 24.04 2.28 22.00
N VAL A 458 23.28 2.92 21.11
CA VAL A 458 22.84 2.36 19.84
C VAL A 458 23.37 3.08 18.61
N ALA A 459 24.09 4.19 18.78
CA ALA A 459 24.58 5.02 17.66
C ALA A 459 25.46 4.21 16.69
N GLU A 460 26.43 3.44 17.20
CA GLU A 460 27.31 2.61 16.39
C GLU A 460 26.56 1.47 15.69
N ASP A 461 25.57 0.89 16.35
CA ASP A 461 24.70 -0.14 15.78
C ASP A 461 23.87 0.41 14.61
N TYR A 462 23.29 1.64 14.73
CA TYR A 462 22.61 2.31 13.61
C TYR A 462 23.57 2.53 12.46
N HIS A 463 24.74 3.10 12.71
CA HIS A 463 25.75 3.34 11.68
C HIS A 463 26.15 2.04 10.93
N SER A 464 26.31 0.92 11.65
CA SER A 464 26.63 -0.39 11.06
C SER A 464 25.57 -0.95 10.11
N LEU A 465 24.32 -0.47 10.21
CA LEU A 465 23.20 -0.86 9.36
C LEU A 465 22.89 0.14 8.24
N HIS A 466 23.57 1.30 8.23
CA HIS A 466 23.30 2.39 7.28
C HIS A 466 23.20 1.90 5.85
N ASP A 467 24.18 1.21 5.32
CA ASP A 467 24.21 0.76 3.92
C ASP A 467 23.04 -0.16 3.55
N LYS A 468 22.54 -0.94 4.50
CA LYS A 468 21.42 -1.85 4.27
C LYS A 468 20.06 -1.17 4.36
N LEU A 469 19.93 -0.11 5.19
CA LEU A 469 18.65 0.52 5.49
C LEU A 469 18.57 1.99 5.07
N LYS A 470 19.57 2.50 4.33
CA LYS A 470 19.63 3.90 3.83
C LYS A 470 18.51 4.30 2.87
N HIS A 471 17.62 3.40 2.54
CA HIS A 471 16.42 3.63 1.75
C HIS A 471 15.14 3.73 2.61
N LYS A 472 15.28 3.65 3.94
CA LYS A 472 14.18 3.79 4.91
C LYS A 472 14.29 5.12 5.65
N PRO A 473 13.40 6.08 5.36
CA PRO A 473 13.48 7.40 5.98
C PRO A 473 13.31 7.36 7.50
N GLU A 474 12.53 6.43 8.04
CA GLU A 474 12.35 6.25 9.49
C GLU A 474 13.66 5.81 10.14
N PHE A 475 14.37 4.86 9.52
CA PHE A 475 15.68 4.41 10.00
C PHE A 475 16.71 5.54 9.97
N LEU A 476 16.77 6.28 8.86
CA LEU A 476 17.68 7.41 8.71
C LEU A 476 17.41 8.53 9.72
N PHE A 477 16.12 8.77 10.02
CA PHE A 477 15.73 9.74 11.05
C PHE A 477 16.20 9.31 12.44
N GLU A 478 16.02 8.03 12.80
CA GLU A 478 16.48 7.47 14.08
C GLU A 478 18.01 7.50 14.18
N GLU A 479 18.73 7.10 13.13
CA GLU A 479 20.19 7.19 13.03
C GLU A 479 20.68 8.64 13.23
N ALA A 480 20.13 9.57 12.49
CA ALA A 480 20.49 10.98 12.58
C ALA A 480 20.19 11.58 13.97
N GLN A 481 19.13 11.11 14.63
CA GLN A 481 18.85 11.55 16.01
C GLN A 481 19.91 11.03 16.99
N CYS A 482 20.40 9.80 16.83
CA CYS A 482 21.51 9.27 17.61
C CYS A 482 22.78 10.10 17.37
N LEU A 483 23.13 10.35 16.10
CA LEU A 483 24.28 11.19 15.72
C LEU A 483 24.17 12.63 16.30
N SER A 484 22.97 13.23 16.22
CA SER A 484 22.74 14.56 16.79
C SER A 484 22.90 14.60 18.31
N LYS A 485 22.55 13.51 19.02
CA LYS A 485 22.68 13.40 20.48
C LYS A 485 24.10 13.11 20.92
N THR A 486 24.92 12.54 20.05
CA THR A 486 26.38 12.35 20.24
C THR A 486 27.20 13.50 19.63
N GLU A 487 26.57 14.64 19.34
CA GLU A 487 27.18 15.88 18.81
C GLU A 487 27.84 15.75 17.44
N GLN A 488 27.55 14.69 16.69
CA GLN A 488 28.01 14.46 15.31
C GLN A 488 27.07 15.15 14.31
N TYR A 489 26.94 16.49 14.43
CA TYR A 489 25.93 17.27 13.72
C TYR A 489 26.08 17.24 12.20
N THR A 490 27.32 17.28 11.69
CA THR A 490 27.60 17.27 10.24
C THR A 490 27.15 15.95 9.60
N GLU A 491 27.44 14.82 10.23
CA GLU A 491 27.04 13.49 9.77
C GLU A 491 25.53 13.31 9.87
N ALA A 492 24.93 13.78 10.97
CA ALA A 492 23.46 13.79 11.13
C ALA A 492 22.77 14.54 9.98
N ILE A 493 23.29 15.69 9.55
CA ILE A 493 22.77 16.45 8.42
C ILE A 493 22.88 15.65 7.12
N GLN A 494 24.00 14.99 6.84
CA GLN A 494 24.16 14.19 5.62
C GLN A 494 23.14 13.05 5.55
N VAL A 495 22.92 12.35 6.66
CA VAL A 495 21.90 11.28 6.76
C VAL A 495 20.49 11.84 6.56
N LEU A 496 20.19 13.01 7.15
CA LEU A 496 18.87 13.65 7.02
C LEU A 496 18.62 14.22 5.62
N GLU A 497 19.63 14.73 4.92
CA GLU A 497 19.47 15.17 3.53
C GLU A 497 19.07 14.02 2.61
N ARG A 498 19.58 12.80 2.86
CA ARG A 498 19.08 11.62 2.17
C ARG A 498 17.65 11.26 2.58
N ALA A 499 17.33 11.30 3.88
CA ALA A 499 15.98 11.03 4.38
C ALA A 499 14.96 12.02 3.80
N LYS A 500 15.31 13.29 3.62
CA LYS A 500 14.49 14.35 3.03
C LYS A 500 14.07 14.05 1.58
N ARG A 501 14.95 13.39 0.81
CA ARG A 501 14.65 12.93 -0.56
C ARG A 501 13.75 11.69 -0.61
N LEU A 502 13.55 11.00 0.49
CA LEU A 502 12.73 9.79 0.59
C LEU A 502 11.39 10.03 1.29
N SER A 503 11.22 11.18 1.95
CA SER A 503 10.05 11.46 2.78
C SER A 503 9.69 12.94 2.80
N GLY A 504 8.40 13.24 2.76
CA GLY A 504 7.88 14.60 2.97
C GLY A 504 7.69 14.98 4.44
N ASP A 505 8.16 14.18 5.41
CA ASP A 505 7.95 14.47 6.84
C ASP A 505 8.75 15.73 7.26
N PRO A 506 8.08 16.79 7.73
CA PRO A 506 8.72 18.02 8.16
C PRO A 506 9.64 17.82 9.39
N MET A 507 9.48 16.74 10.15
CA MET A 507 10.36 16.43 11.29
C MET A 507 11.82 16.28 10.84
N ILE A 508 12.04 15.81 9.62
CA ILE A 508 13.40 15.70 9.03
C ILE A 508 14.00 17.10 8.89
N ARG A 509 13.24 18.06 8.30
CA ARG A 509 13.70 19.46 8.16
C ARG A 509 13.94 20.14 9.51
N TYR A 510 13.07 19.86 10.50
CA TYR A 510 13.28 20.39 11.86
C TYR A 510 14.57 19.86 12.49
N MET A 511 14.92 18.61 12.23
CA MET A 511 16.16 18.01 12.73
C MET A 511 17.38 18.60 12.00
N ILE A 512 17.31 18.78 10.67
CA ILE A 512 18.36 19.46 9.90
C ILE A 512 18.58 20.88 10.48
N ALA A 513 17.50 21.65 10.67
CA ALA A 513 17.60 23.01 11.21
C ALA A 513 18.26 23.06 12.59
N LYS A 514 17.92 22.13 13.49
CA LYS A 514 18.55 22.05 14.82
C LYS A 514 20.04 21.73 14.74
N ASN A 515 20.44 20.81 13.89
CA ASN A 515 21.84 20.46 13.70
C ASN A 515 22.63 21.63 13.05
N ARG A 516 22.01 22.33 12.07
CA ARG A 516 22.57 23.55 11.48
C ARG A 516 22.74 24.66 12.52
N GLN A 517 21.74 24.89 13.38
CA GLN A 517 21.82 25.84 14.50
C GLN A 517 22.97 25.48 15.45
N ALA A 518 23.15 24.19 15.79
CA ALA A 518 24.24 23.74 16.67
C ALA A 518 25.63 24.00 16.06
N LEU A 519 25.73 24.00 14.72
CA LEU A 519 26.96 24.33 13.99
C LEU A 519 27.15 25.85 13.77
N GLY A 520 26.19 26.70 14.19
CA GLY A 520 26.23 28.15 13.93
C GLY A 520 25.71 28.55 12.54
N ASP A 521 25.23 27.60 11.73
CA ASP A 521 24.71 27.83 10.38
C ASP A 521 23.28 28.36 10.43
N TYR A 522 23.05 29.49 11.11
CA TYR A 522 21.71 30.02 11.42
C TYR A 522 20.87 30.33 10.18
N ARG A 523 21.47 30.79 9.08
CA ARG A 523 20.75 31.09 7.83
C ARG A 523 20.18 29.83 7.16
N GLU A 524 20.96 28.76 7.16
CA GLU A 524 20.50 27.48 6.62
C GLU A 524 19.42 26.85 7.51
N ALA A 525 19.57 26.98 8.85
CA ALA A 525 18.53 26.58 9.79
C ALA A 525 17.20 27.33 9.55
N GLU A 526 17.27 28.67 9.35
CA GLU A 526 16.12 29.50 9.00
C GLU A 526 15.44 29.00 7.72
N ARG A 527 16.23 28.74 6.66
CA ARG A 527 15.71 28.26 5.37
C ARG A 527 14.93 26.96 5.50
N GLU A 528 15.47 25.97 6.19
CA GLU A 528 14.78 24.67 6.38
C GLU A 528 13.47 24.82 7.17
N LEU A 529 13.43 25.71 8.18
CA LEU A 529 12.23 25.95 8.95
C LEU A 529 11.15 26.71 8.15
N LEU A 530 11.54 27.65 7.30
CA LEU A 530 10.63 28.37 6.42
C LEU A 530 10.02 27.43 5.38
N GLN A 531 10.83 26.57 4.75
CA GLN A 531 10.34 25.55 3.82
C GLN A 531 9.37 24.57 4.50
N ALA A 532 9.64 24.20 5.74
CA ALA A 532 8.72 23.34 6.49
C ALA A 532 7.37 24.03 6.79
N ILE A 533 7.37 25.37 6.98
CA ILE A 533 6.14 26.18 7.13
C ILE A 533 5.38 26.23 5.79
N GLU A 534 6.07 26.38 4.66
CA GLU A 534 5.44 26.35 3.34
C GLU A 534 4.69 25.03 3.11
N ILE A 535 5.28 23.89 3.51
CA ILE A 535 4.65 22.57 3.40
C ILE A 535 3.46 22.42 4.34
N LEU A 536 3.58 22.83 5.61
CA LEU A 536 2.53 22.71 6.64
C LEU A 536 2.37 23.99 7.47
N PRO A 537 1.71 25.02 6.92
CA PRO A 537 1.64 26.35 7.53
C PRO A 537 0.89 26.39 8.87
N GLU A 538 0.03 25.43 9.16
CA GLU A 538 -0.74 25.35 10.41
C GLU A 538 -0.02 24.60 11.55
N ARG A 539 1.20 24.12 11.34
CA ARG A 539 1.98 23.49 12.40
C ARG A 539 2.70 24.54 13.25
N LEU A 540 2.53 24.49 14.58
CA LEU A 540 3.16 25.46 15.49
C LEU A 540 4.66 25.24 15.71
N TYR A 541 5.12 23.99 15.59
CA TYR A 541 6.47 23.64 15.96
C TYR A 541 7.59 24.36 15.17
N PRO A 542 7.49 24.57 13.83
CA PRO A 542 8.50 25.33 13.11
C PRO A 542 8.52 26.81 13.52
N TYR A 543 7.38 27.43 13.83
CA TYR A 543 7.36 28.81 14.37
C TYR A 543 8.05 28.89 15.74
N TYR A 544 7.85 27.90 16.60
CA TYR A 544 8.55 27.79 17.88
C TYR A 544 10.06 27.68 17.70
N LEU A 545 10.52 26.87 16.75
CA LEU A 545 11.93 26.73 16.44
C LEU A 545 12.52 28.01 15.85
N LEU A 546 11.79 28.70 14.95
CA LEU A 546 12.20 30.00 14.40
C LEU A 546 12.30 31.08 15.48
N ALA A 547 11.33 31.14 16.41
CA ALA A 547 11.40 32.09 17.52
C ALA A 547 12.63 31.83 18.41
N LYS A 548 12.99 30.57 18.65
CA LYS A 548 14.24 30.22 19.36
C LYS A 548 15.48 30.63 18.56
N LEU A 549 15.48 30.35 17.26
CA LEU A 549 16.60 30.68 16.37
C LEU A 549 16.86 32.20 16.34
N TYR A 550 15.79 33.02 16.18
CA TYR A 550 15.90 34.48 16.17
C TYR A 550 16.18 35.06 17.57
N ALA A 551 16.04 34.28 18.64
CA ALA A 551 16.41 34.70 19.97
C ALA A 551 17.89 34.43 20.31
N GLU A 552 18.62 33.66 19.48
CA GLU A 552 20.05 33.43 19.68
C GLU A 552 20.86 34.73 19.60
N PRO A 553 21.78 34.99 20.53
CA PRO A 553 22.56 36.25 20.56
C PRO A 553 23.31 36.57 19.25
N GLU A 554 23.83 35.53 18.60
CA GLU A 554 24.63 35.66 17.38
C GLU A 554 23.78 35.84 16.12
N PHE A 555 22.46 35.59 16.22
CA PHE A 555 21.51 35.71 15.10
C PHE A 555 20.25 36.48 15.47
N TYR A 556 20.33 37.33 16.49
CA TYR A 556 19.16 38.04 17.00
C TYR A 556 18.52 38.97 15.96
N GLN A 557 17.21 38.78 15.72
CA GLN A 557 16.38 39.56 14.81
C GLN A 557 15.03 39.85 15.45
N GLU A 558 14.90 41.03 16.08
CA GLU A 558 13.75 41.35 16.94
C GLU A 558 12.40 41.24 16.21
N ASP A 559 12.27 41.80 15.02
CA ASP A 559 11.00 41.80 14.27
C ASP A 559 10.57 40.36 13.89
N LYS A 560 11.52 39.55 13.43
CA LYS A 560 11.25 38.16 13.07
C LYS A 560 10.98 37.32 14.32
N PHE A 561 11.69 37.57 15.42
CA PHE A 561 11.43 36.93 16.69
C PHE A 561 10.01 37.20 17.18
N ARG A 562 9.58 38.49 17.18
CA ARG A 562 8.23 38.88 17.60
C ARG A 562 7.17 38.27 16.69
N ALA A 563 7.37 38.23 15.39
CA ALA A 563 6.45 37.61 14.44
C ALA A 563 6.31 36.11 14.67
N ALA A 564 7.41 35.38 14.82
CA ALA A 564 7.40 33.94 15.07
C ALA A 564 6.80 33.61 16.46
N ALA A 565 7.16 34.35 17.50
CA ALA A 565 6.60 34.22 18.85
C ALA A 565 5.10 34.52 18.87
N GLY A 566 4.66 35.59 18.17
CA GLY A 566 3.24 35.90 17.98
C GLY A 566 2.48 34.75 17.35
N ALA A 567 3.02 34.15 16.28
CA ALA A 567 2.41 33.00 15.63
C ALA A 567 2.21 31.80 16.59
N VAL A 568 3.19 31.49 17.45
CA VAL A 568 3.06 30.41 18.46
C VAL A 568 1.96 30.70 19.47
N LEU A 569 1.81 31.96 19.88
CA LEU A 569 0.85 32.35 20.92
C LEU A 569 -0.58 32.48 20.39
N THR A 570 -0.76 32.91 19.14
CA THR A 570 -2.08 33.26 18.57
C THR A 570 -2.69 32.18 17.68
N LYS A 571 -1.88 31.42 16.93
CA LYS A 571 -2.40 30.38 16.04
C LYS A 571 -3.14 29.29 16.84
N GLU A 572 -4.31 28.89 16.35
CA GLU A 572 -5.03 27.74 16.88
C GLU A 572 -4.34 26.43 16.46
N PRO A 573 -3.97 25.56 17.40
CA PRO A 573 -3.38 24.27 17.07
C PRO A 573 -4.46 23.32 16.50
N LYS A 574 -4.06 22.41 15.61
CA LYS A 574 -4.95 21.35 15.11
C LYS A 574 -5.47 20.46 16.25
N VAL A 575 -4.66 20.25 17.30
CA VAL A 575 -5.01 19.50 18.52
C VAL A 575 -4.30 20.18 19.69
N GLU A 576 -5.07 20.54 20.73
CA GLU A 576 -4.48 20.98 22.00
C GLU A 576 -3.75 19.80 22.68
N SER A 577 -2.49 20.04 23.02
CA SER A 577 -1.63 19.02 23.63
C SER A 577 -0.71 19.63 24.68
N THR A 578 -0.11 18.80 25.54
CA THR A 578 0.91 19.22 26.50
C THR A 578 2.07 19.92 25.80
N ALA A 579 2.51 19.40 24.62
CA ALA A 579 3.58 19.99 23.85
C ALA A 579 3.25 21.43 23.38
N VAL A 580 2.00 21.70 22.98
CA VAL A 580 1.57 23.07 22.60
C VAL A 580 1.66 24.02 23.79
N ARG A 581 1.22 23.57 24.98
CA ARG A 581 1.32 24.37 26.20
C ARG A 581 2.75 24.66 26.60
N GLU A 582 3.63 23.67 26.50
CA GLU A 582 5.07 23.82 26.77
C GLU A 582 5.72 24.82 25.80
N MET A 583 5.42 24.74 24.49
CA MET A 583 5.91 25.68 23.49
C MET A 583 5.47 27.12 23.82
N ARG A 584 4.19 27.34 24.11
CA ARG A 584 3.65 28.67 24.50
C ARG A 584 4.29 29.20 25.78
N THR A 585 4.46 28.34 26.80
CA THR A 585 5.13 28.71 28.05
C THR A 585 6.60 29.05 27.80
N GLY A 586 7.29 28.29 26.96
CA GLY A 586 8.68 28.55 26.58
C GLY A 586 8.85 29.90 25.89
N ILE A 587 7.96 30.25 24.96
CA ILE A 587 7.99 31.55 24.26
C ILE A 587 7.73 32.71 25.23
N LYS A 588 6.74 32.60 26.15
CA LYS A 588 6.47 33.63 27.16
C LYS A 588 7.72 33.90 28.02
N LYS A 589 8.41 32.85 28.48
CA LYS A 589 9.66 33.00 29.26
C LYS A 589 10.79 33.69 28.47
N ILE A 590 10.87 33.48 27.16
CA ILE A 590 11.88 34.15 26.32
C ILE A 590 11.51 35.64 26.15
N LEU A 591 10.21 35.95 25.95
CA LEU A 591 9.72 37.33 25.86
C LEU A 591 9.89 38.12 27.15
N GLU A 592 9.78 37.49 28.31
CA GLU A 592 9.99 38.14 29.62
C GLU A 592 11.47 38.46 29.90
N LYS A 593 12.39 37.74 29.26
CA LYS A 593 13.85 37.91 29.44
C LYS A 593 14.46 38.92 28.47
N LYS A 594 13.76 39.27 27.41
CA LYS A 594 14.17 40.23 26.36
C LYS A 594 13.30 41.48 26.40
#